data_f46cd0307ed791aa0b928ac9a2e0fc8b
#
_entry.id   f46cd0307ed791aa0b928ac9a2e0fc8b
#
_cell.length_a   1.000
_cell.length_b   1.000
_cell.length_c   1.000
_cell.angle_alpha   90.00
_cell.angle_beta   90.00
_cell.angle_gamma   90.00
#
_symmetry.space_group_name_H-M   'P 1'
#
loop_
_entity.id
_entity.type
_entity.pdbx_description
1 polymer ?
#
loop_
_entity_poly.entity_id
_entity_poly.type
_entity_poly.pdbx_seq_one_letter_code
_entity_poly.pdbx_strand_id
1 'polypeptide(L)'
;MGSRVSGPYMDSPPPPPPRPPSPPRHPPHPQGERHVGGEMLYQDTDHRLRALVGSAEGFGRHAIGGLYGAIHRVTSLQDDGPGSLREACRAEEPLWIVFEVSGTIHLHSYLRVSSYKTIDGRGQRVVLTGKGLRLKSCHHVIICNLVLEGGRGHDVDGIQVKPDSTNIWIDRCTLADYDDGLIDITRQSTDITVSRSFHSSFPCKSYYYI
;
A
#
# COMPACT_ATOMS: atom_id res chain seq x y z
N MET A 1 66.17 -26.21 -9.69
CA MET A 1 64.83 -26.57 -9.27
C MET A 1 64.09 -25.30 -8.97
N GLY A 2 63.27 -24.82 -9.87
CA GLY A 2 62.54 -23.56 -9.77
C GLY A 2 61.04 -23.86 -9.57
N SER A 3 60.53 -23.50 -8.41
CA SER A 3 59.10 -23.61 -8.09
C SER A 3 58.39 -22.40 -8.65
N ARG A 4 57.48 -22.60 -9.58
CA ARG A 4 56.50 -21.58 -10.02
C ARG A 4 55.38 -21.48 -9.00
N VAL A 5 55.20 -20.30 -8.42
CA VAL A 5 54.04 -19.95 -7.58
C VAL A 5 52.94 -19.47 -8.53
N SER A 6 51.81 -20.20 -8.56
CA SER A 6 50.59 -19.83 -9.29
C SER A 6 49.86 -18.75 -8.50
N GLY A 7 49.67 -17.57 -9.09
CA GLY A 7 48.90 -16.51 -8.52
C GLY A 7 47.38 -16.82 -8.52
N PRO A 8 46.57 -16.17 -7.68
CA PRO A 8 45.12 -16.40 -7.58
C PRO A 8 44.40 -15.93 -8.85
N TYR A 9 43.56 -16.80 -9.37
CA TYR A 9 42.62 -16.52 -10.45
C TYR A 9 41.57 -15.51 -9.93
N MET A 10 41.54 -14.30 -10.51
CA MET A 10 40.50 -13.36 -10.23
C MET A 10 39.26 -13.75 -11.05
N ASP A 11 38.24 -14.24 -10.36
CA ASP A 11 36.94 -14.46 -10.96
C ASP A 11 36.33 -13.14 -11.43
N SER A 12 35.96 -13.08 -12.68
CA SER A 12 35.23 -11.95 -13.25
C SER A 12 33.85 -11.83 -12.61
N PRO A 13 33.38 -10.61 -12.31
CA PRO A 13 32.05 -10.43 -11.74
C PRO A 13 30.96 -10.97 -12.68
N PRO A 14 29.88 -11.53 -12.12
CA PRO A 14 28.78 -12.05 -12.92
C PRO A 14 28.13 -10.94 -13.76
N PRO A 15 27.60 -11.27 -14.94
CA PRO A 15 26.94 -10.31 -15.80
C PRO A 15 25.71 -9.68 -15.10
N PRO A 16 25.39 -8.41 -15.38
CA PRO A 16 24.24 -7.77 -14.81
C PRO A 16 22.93 -8.48 -15.25
N PRO A 17 21.90 -8.46 -14.40
CA PRO A 17 20.62 -9.08 -14.73
C PRO A 17 20.01 -8.44 -15.99
N PRO A 18 19.21 -9.21 -16.76
CA PRO A 18 18.55 -8.70 -17.94
C PRO A 18 17.60 -7.55 -17.59
N ARG A 19 17.54 -6.53 -18.44
CA ARG A 19 16.61 -5.41 -18.27
C ARG A 19 15.17 -5.93 -18.29
N PRO A 20 14.30 -5.37 -17.41
CA PRO A 20 12.89 -5.68 -17.48
C PRO A 20 12.33 -5.30 -18.87
N PRO A 21 11.34 -6.05 -19.36
CA PRO A 21 10.69 -5.75 -20.62
C PRO A 21 10.09 -4.33 -20.60
N SER A 22 10.21 -3.63 -21.72
CA SER A 22 9.62 -2.30 -21.87
C SER A 22 8.10 -2.39 -21.67
N PRO A 23 7.46 -1.42 -21.00
CA PRO A 23 6.01 -1.41 -20.85
C PRO A 23 5.32 -1.41 -22.22
N PRO A 24 4.15 -2.06 -22.34
CA PRO A 24 3.39 -2.09 -23.57
C PRO A 24 3.07 -0.65 -24.03
N ARG A 25 3.27 -0.38 -25.30
CA ARG A 25 2.93 0.92 -25.91
C ARG A 25 1.40 1.08 -25.84
N HIS A 26 0.95 2.18 -25.24
CA HIS A 26 -0.47 2.52 -25.26
C HIS A 26 -0.97 2.64 -26.71
N PRO A 27 -2.17 2.15 -27.01
CA PRO A 27 -2.81 2.42 -28.29
C PRO A 27 -3.00 3.94 -28.44
N PRO A 28 -2.91 4.48 -29.67
CA PRO A 28 -3.13 5.90 -29.91
C PRO A 28 -4.56 6.28 -29.51
N HIS A 29 -4.68 7.37 -28.75
CA HIS A 29 -5.97 7.94 -28.41
C HIS A 29 -6.73 8.35 -29.68
N PRO A 30 -8.04 8.06 -29.78
CA PRO A 30 -8.86 8.60 -30.85
C PRO A 30 -8.89 10.13 -30.72
N GLN A 31 -8.44 10.81 -31.78
CA GLN A 31 -8.57 12.25 -31.91
C GLN A 31 -10.02 12.59 -32.28
N GLY A 32 -10.63 13.42 -31.52
CA GLY A 32 -11.80 14.18 -31.91
C GLY A 32 -13.03 14.01 -31.02
N GLU A 33 -13.16 14.93 -30.06
CA GLU A 33 -14.37 15.71 -29.88
C GLU A 33 -14.14 16.74 -28.78
N ARG A 34 -14.31 18.00 -29.10
CA ARG A 34 -14.16 19.12 -28.16
C ARG A 34 -15.38 19.12 -27.23
N HIS A 35 -15.22 18.69 -25.99
CA HIS A 35 -16.12 19.03 -24.92
C HIS A 35 -15.49 20.10 -24.03
N VAL A 36 -16.20 21.20 -23.90
CA VAL A 36 -15.85 22.38 -23.13
C VAL A 36 -16.02 22.09 -21.63
N GLY A 37 -14.96 22.28 -20.84
CA GLY A 37 -15.13 22.73 -19.46
C GLY A 37 -15.22 21.70 -18.35
N GLY A 38 -14.35 20.68 -18.28
CA GLY A 38 -14.32 19.78 -17.12
C GLY A 38 -13.11 18.85 -17.02
N GLU A 39 -12.53 18.47 -18.13
CA GLU A 39 -11.50 17.42 -18.17
C GLU A 39 -10.09 17.86 -17.75
N MET A 40 -9.74 19.12 -17.89
CA MET A 40 -8.38 19.60 -17.54
C MET A 40 -8.07 19.53 -16.04
N LEU A 41 -9.07 19.69 -15.17
CA LEU A 41 -8.89 19.61 -13.71
C LEU A 41 -8.55 18.17 -13.23
N TYR A 42 -9.01 17.15 -13.93
CA TYR A 42 -8.78 15.76 -13.54
C TYR A 42 -7.39 15.23 -13.93
N GLN A 43 -6.84 15.61 -15.06
CA GLN A 43 -5.51 15.17 -15.49
C GLN A 43 -4.41 15.77 -14.59
N ASP A 44 -4.50 17.03 -14.24
CA ASP A 44 -3.57 17.67 -13.30
C ASP A 44 -3.70 17.10 -11.89
N THR A 45 -4.90 16.75 -11.46
CA THR A 45 -5.15 16.15 -10.15
C THR A 45 -4.57 14.73 -10.09
N ASP A 46 -4.71 13.93 -11.15
CA ASP A 46 -4.17 12.58 -11.21
C ASP A 46 -2.63 12.57 -11.12
N HIS A 47 -1.97 13.44 -11.84
CA HIS A 47 -0.51 13.57 -11.78
C HIS A 47 -0.01 13.94 -10.38
N ARG A 48 -0.69 14.87 -9.70
CA ARG A 48 -0.35 15.28 -8.33
C ARG A 48 -0.62 14.18 -7.31
N LEU A 49 -1.71 13.43 -7.47
CA LEU A 49 -2.00 12.28 -6.61
C LEU A 49 -0.88 11.26 -6.70
N ARG A 50 -0.48 10.88 -7.91
CA ARG A 50 0.51 9.83 -8.16
C ARG A 50 1.95 10.23 -7.82
N ALA A 51 2.24 11.52 -7.71
CA ALA A 51 3.52 12.01 -7.22
C ALA A 51 3.86 11.50 -5.80
N LEU A 52 2.87 11.02 -5.04
CA LEU A 52 3.07 10.39 -3.75
C LEU A 52 4.08 9.24 -3.83
N VAL A 53 4.04 8.41 -4.87
CA VAL A 53 4.93 7.25 -5.03
C VAL A 53 6.40 7.67 -5.01
N GLY A 54 6.72 8.82 -5.60
CA GLY A 54 8.08 9.37 -5.57
C GLY A 54 8.58 9.80 -4.18
N SER A 55 7.69 9.83 -3.19
CA SER A 55 8.02 10.16 -1.80
C SER A 55 8.21 8.93 -0.91
N ALA A 56 8.09 7.72 -1.46
CA ALA A 56 8.33 6.48 -0.73
C ALA A 56 9.79 6.39 -0.30
N GLU A 57 10.01 5.92 0.92
CA GLU A 57 11.32 5.93 1.56
C GLU A 57 11.65 4.60 2.25
N GLY A 58 12.87 4.47 2.77
CA GLY A 58 13.32 3.30 3.50
C GLY A 58 13.33 2.04 2.65
N PHE A 59 13.10 0.91 3.28
CA PHE A 59 13.06 -0.39 2.60
C PHE A 59 11.83 -0.52 1.69
N GLY A 60 10.71 0.11 2.03
CA GLY A 60 9.49 0.15 1.21
C GLY A 60 9.52 1.14 0.03
N ARG A 61 10.66 1.79 -0.25
CA ARG A 61 10.78 2.82 -1.30
C ARG A 61 10.43 2.35 -2.72
N HIS A 62 10.40 1.06 -2.93
CA HIS A 62 10.02 0.46 -4.22
C HIS A 62 8.54 0.11 -4.31
N ALA A 63 7.74 0.44 -3.27
CA ALA A 63 6.29 0.29 -3.33
C ALA A 63 5.71 1.25 -4.37
N ILE A 64 5.13 0.73 -5.43
CA ILE A 64 4.49 1.54 -6.47
C ILE A 64 2.98 1.66 -6.31
N GLY A 65 2.39 0.85 -5.43
CA GLY A 65 0.95 0.87 -5.20
C GLY A 65 0.14 0.70 -6.48
N GLY A 66 -0.93 1.42 -6.58
CA GLY A 66 -1.80 1.49 -7.76
C GLY A 66 -1.34 2.49 -8.83
N LEU A 67 -0.03 2.79 -8.94
CA LEU A 67 0.51 3.84 -9.82
C LEU A 67 0.00 3.73 -11.27
N TYR A 68 -0.13 2.52 -11.79
CA TYR A 68 -0.57 2.28 -13.16
C TYR A 68 -2.03 1.82 -13.26
N GLY A 69 -2.74 1.79 -12.14
CA GLY A 69 -4.14 1.39 -12.08
C GLY A 69 -5.12 2.54 -12.31
N ALA A 70 -6.37 2.21 -12.49
CA ALA A 70 -7.44 3.21 -12.52
C ALA A 70 -7.63 3.87 -11.15
N ILE A 71 -8.17 5.09 -11.13
CA ILE A 71 -8.64 5.71 -9.89
C ILE A 71 -9.99 5.09 -9.55
N HIS A 72 -10.07 4.48 -8.36
CA HIS A 72 -11.31 3.98 -7.80
C HIS A 72 -11.77 4.94 -6.68
N ARG A 73 -13.04 5.30 -6.71
CA ARG A 73 -13.63 6.24 -5.76
C ARG A 73 -14.52 5.50 -4.77
N VAL A 74 -14.13 5.53 -3.51
CA VAL A 74 -14.98 5.01 -2.43
C VAL A 74 -16.08 6.02 -2.15
N THR A 75 -17.30 5.60 -2.39
CA THR A 75 -18.53 6.42 -2.26
C THR A 75 -19.43 5.94 -1.12
N SER A 76 -19.08 4.80 -0.50
CA SER A 76 -19.87 4.20 0.58
C SER A 76 -19.01 3.93 1.82
N LEU A 77 -19.56 4.24 2.98
CA LEU A 77 -18.98 3.90 4.29
C LEU A 77 -19.39 2.51 4.80
N GLN A 78 -20.15 1.76 4.01
CA GLN A 78 -20.50 0.38 4.34
C GLN A 78 -19.27 -0.53 4.30
N ASP A 79 -19.26 -1.58 5.12
CA ASP A 79 -18.16 -2.56 5.14
C ASP A 79 -17.99 -3.26 3.79
N ASP A 80 -19.08 -3.60 3.12
CA ASP A 80 -19.06 -4.30 1.82
C ASP A 80 -20.15 -3.76 0.89
N GLY A 81 -20.11 -4.20 -0.37
CA GLY A 81 -21.05 -3.81 -1.43
C GLY A 81 -20.50 -2.74 -2.37
N PRO A 82 -21.32 -2.30 -3.32
CA PRO A 82 -20.90 -1.35 -4.35
C PRO A 82 -20.37 -0.03 -3.77
N GLY A 83 -19.21 0.41 -4.28
CA GLY A 83 -18.54 1.64 -3.86
C GLY A 83 -17.88 1.58 -2.49
N SER A 84 -17.81 0.40 -1.85
CA SER A 84 -17.10 0.23 -0.57
C SER A 84 -15.59 0.13 -0.74
N LEU A 85 -14.86 0.44 0.31
CA LEU A 85 -13.40 0.22 0.36
C LEU A 85 -13.04 -1.25 0.16
N ARG A 86 -13.84 -2.16 0.72
CA ARG A 86 -13.62 -3.61 0.62
C ARG A 86 -13.71 -4.12 -0.81
N GLU A 87 -14.67 -3.62 -1.58
CA GLU A 87 -14.80 -3.94 -3.00
C GLU A 87 -13.52 -3.56 -3.76
N ALA A 88 -13.04 -2.34 -3.58
CA ALA A 88 -11.81 -1.87 -4.22
C ALA A 88 -10.57 -2.65 -3.80
N CYS A 89 -10.42 -2.96 -2.51
CA CYS A 89 -9.25 -3.66 -2.00
C CYS A 89 -9.16 -5.12 -2.45
N ARG A 90 -10.28 -5.80 -2.71
CA ARG A 90 -10.30 -7.20 -3.18
C ARG A 90 -10.12 -7.35 -4.69
N ALA A 91 -10.30 -6.29 -5.47
CA ALA A 91 -10.07 -6.29 -6.91
C ALA A 91 -8.65 -6.79 -7.23
N GLU A 92 -8.48 -7.55 -8.29
CA GLU A 92 -7.17 -8.10 -8.68
C GLU A 92 -6.33 -7.08 -9.45
N GLU A 93 -6.98 -6.22 -10.23
CA GLU A 93 -6.32 -5.18 -11.00
C GLU A 93 -5.68 -4.10 -10.12
N PRO A 94 -4.60 -3.46 -10.57
CA PRO A 94 -4.01 -2.31 -9.89
C PRO A 94 -5.02 -1.17 -9.74
N LEU A 95 -5.14 -0.59 -8.53
CA LEU A 95 -6.07 0.51 -8.28
C LEU A 95 -5.42 1.59 -7.40
N TRP A 96 -5.70 2.85 -7.74
CA TRP A 96 -5.51 4.00 -6.88
C TRP A 96 -6.85 4.35 -6.23
N ILE A 97 -6.98 4.02 -4.95
CA ILE A 97 -8.25 4.13 -4.21
C ILE A 97 -8.25 5.46 -3.47
N VAL A 98 -9.22 6.31 -3.79
CA VAL A 98 -9.47 7.60 -3.13
C VAL A 98 -10.87 7.60 -2.52
N PHE A 99 -11.14 8.55 -1.62
CA PHE A 99 -12.43 8.64 -0.96
C PHE A 99 -13.17 9.91 -1.39
N GLU A 100 -14.44 9.77 -1.73
CA GLU A 100 -15.37 10.88 -1.93
C GLU A 100 -16.20 11.17 -0.68
N VAL A 101 -16.07 10.32 0.35
CA VAL A 101 -16.81 10.41 1.61
C VAL A 101 -15.86 10.48 2.79
N SER A 102 -16.22 11.22 3.81
CA SER A 102 -15.57 11.23 5.12
C SER A 102 -16.46 10.52 6.14
N GLY A 103 -15.86 9.80 7.06
CA GLY A 103 -16.59 9.11 8.13
C GLY A 103 -15.95 7.81 8.55
N THR A 104 -16.70 7.00 9.29
CA THR A 104 -16.25 5.76 9.88
C THR A 104 -16.76 4.56 9.08
N ILE A 105 -15.85 3.68 8.69
CA ILE A 105 -16.15 2.37 8.10
C ILE A 105 -15.95 1.33 9.22
N HIS A 106 -17.02 0.65 9.61
CA HIS A 106 -16.97 -0.40 10.61
C HIS A 106 -16.72 -1.75 9.93
N LEU A 107 -15.50 -2.26 10.07
CA LEU A 107 -15.09 -3.54 9.49
C LEU A 107 -15.55 -4.71 10.34
N HIS A 108 -16.42 -5.57 9.85
CA HIS A 108 -16.87 -6.78 10.52
C HIS A 108 -15.84 -7.92 10.46
N SER A 109 -14.98 -7.87 9.47
CA SER A 109 -13.86 -8.80 9.29
C SER A 109 -12.64 -8.04 8.79
N TYR A 110 -11.45 -8.65 8.92
CA TYR A 110 -10.25 -8.06 8.34
C TYR A 110 -10.47 -7.69 6.87
N LEU A 111 -10.10 -6.48 6.52
CA LEU A 111 -10.13 -6.03 5.14
C LEU A 111 -8.86 -6.50 4.45
N ARG A 112 -9.00 -7.49 3.56
CA ARG A 112 -7.89 -8.00 2.75
C ARG A 112 -7.54 -7.01 1.66
N VAL A 113 -6.24 -6.73 1.53
CA VAL A 113 -5.71 -5.84 0.48
C VAL A 113 -4.91 -6.69 -0.49
N SER A 114 -5.31 -6.69 -1.76
CA SER A 114 -4.57 -7.36 -2.84
C SER A 114 -3.37 -6.52 -3.29
N SER A 115 -2.52 -7.09 -4.16
CA SER A 115 -1.33 -6.41 -4.68
C SER A 115 -1.68 -5.17 -5.52
N TYR A 116 -0.71 -4.28 -5.68
CA TYR A 116 -0.82 -3.07 -6.50
C TYR A 116 -1.99 -2.16 -6.10
N LYS A 117 -2.12 -1.88 -4.83
CA LYS A 117 -3.13 -0.97 -4.28
C LYS A 117 -2.47 0.25 -3.63
N THR A 118 -2.98 1.42 -3.95
CA THR A 118 -2.78 2.62 -3.14
C THR A 118 -4.10 2.95 -2.47
N ILE A 119 -4.15 2.93 -1.14
CA ILE A 119 -5.29 3.41 -0.35
C ILE A 119 -4.93 4.80 0.14
N ASP A 120 -5.50 5.80 -0.49
CA ASP A 120 -5.14 7.20 -0.32
C ASP A 120 -6.24 7.96 0.42
N GLY A 121 -6.04 8.17 1.72
CA GLY A 121 -6.98 8.90 2.58
C GLY A 121 -6.83 10.42 2.52
N ARG A 122 -5.95 10.98 1.67
CA ARG A 122 -5.76 12.43 1.57
C ARG A 122 -7.04 13.12 1.11
N GLY A 123 -7.31 14.28 1.70
CA GLY A 123 -8.48 15.09 1.37
C GLY A 123 -9.77 14.69 2.08
N GLN A 124 -9.82 13.51 2.70
CA GLN A 124 -10.97 13.04 3.47
C GLN A 124 -10.53 12.56 4.86
N ARG A 125 -11.43 12.65 5.84
CA ARG A 125 -11.20 12.04 7.14
C ARG A 125 -11.89 10.68 7.18
N VAL A 126 -11.12 9.62 6.99
CA VAL A 126 -11.60 8.26 6.99
C VAL A 126 -11.08 7.53 8.21
N VAL A 127 -12.00 6.92 8.97
CA VAL A 127 -11.73 6.12 10.14
C VAL A 127 -12.14 4.67 9.87
N LEU A 128 -11.23 3.73 10.07
CA LEU A 128 -11.52 2.30 10.03
C LEU A 128 -11.58 1.79 11.47
N THR A 129 -12.62 1.04 11.81
CA THR A 129 -12.82 0.51 13.16
C THR A 129 -13.33 -0.94 13.13
N GLY A 130 -13.34 -1.61 14.29
CA GLY A 130 -13.83 -2.98 14.46
C GLY A 130 -12.76 -4.03 14.16
N LYS A 131 -12.32 -4.12 12.93
CA LYS A 131 -11.16 -4.91 12.50
C LYS A 131 -10.16 -4.03 11.77
N GLY A 132 -9.01 -4.62 11.39
CA GLY A 132 -7.95 -3.91 10.69
C GLY A 132 -7.78 -4.31 9.22
N LEU A 133 -6.69 -3.86 8.65
CA LEU A 133 -6.24 -4.26 7.32
C LEU A 133 -5.39 -5.53 7.41
N ARG A 134 -5.51 -6.40 6.43
CA ARG A 134 -4.69 -7.61 6.31
C ARG A 134 -4.03 -7.70 4.94
N LEU A 135 -2.72 -7.60 4.94
CA LEU A 135 -1.85 -7.77 3.80
C LEU A 135 -1.24 -9.17 3.89
N LYS A 136 -1.57 -10.06 2.97
CA LYS A 136 -1.06 -11.44 2.96
C LYS A 136 -0.76 -11.86 1.54
N SER A 137 0.47 -12.32 1.31
CA SER A 137 0.97 -12.74 -0.01
C SER A 137 0.69 -11.67 -1.07
N CYS A 138 0.96 -10.41 -0.73
CA CYS A 138 0.73 -9.27 -1.60
C CYS A 138 1.96 -8.37 -1.66
N HIS A 139 2.03 -7.58 -2.70
CA HIS A 139 3.17 -6.70 -2.93
C HIS A 139 2.75 -5.38 -3.58
N HIS A 140 3.64 -4.39 -3.47
CA HIS A 140 3.41 -3.06 -3.99
C HIS A 140 2.11 -2.43 -3.45
N VAL A 141 2.03 -2.29 -2.12
CA VAL A 141 0.88 -1.67 -1.46
C VAL A 141 1.32 -0.37 -0.78
N ILE A 142 0.56 0.68 -0.99
CA ILE A 142 0.73 1.97 -0.31
C ILE A 142 -0.56 2.27 0.47
N ILE A 143 -0.41 2.61 1.74
CA ILE A 143 -1.52 3.01 2.62
C ILE A 143 -1.15 4.35 3.23
N CYS A 144 -1.96 5.37 3.02
CA CYS A 144 -1.64 6.67 3.59
C CYS A 144 -2.86 7.46 4.07
N ASN A 145 -2.61 8.29 5.08
CA ASN A 145 -3.58 9.25 5.62
C ASN A 145 -4.91 8.63 6.09
N LEU A 146 -4.85 7.46 6.72
CA LEU A 146 -6.00 6.80 7.35
C LEU A 146 -5.89 6.84 8.87
N VAL A 147 -7.05 6.81 9.52
CA VAL A 147 -7.17 6.55 10.95
C VAL A 147 -7.70 5.13 11.13
N LEU A 148 -7.01 4.32 11.94
CA LEU A 148 -7.44 2.98 12.32
C LEU A 148 -7.55 2.94 13.85
N GLU A 149 -8.75 2.69 14.37
CA GLU A 149 -8.95 2.72 15.82
C GLU A 149 -10.06 1.78 16.30
N GLY A 150 -9.96 1.35 17.56
CA GLY A 150 -11.04 0.66 18.25
C GLY A 150 -11.26 -0.79 17.82
N GLY A 151 -10.23 -1.51 17.41
CA GLY A 151 -10.32 -2.93 17.10
C GLY A 151 -10.40 -3.83 18.33
N ARG A 152 -11.37 -4.73 18.39
CA ARG A 152 -11.62 -5.61 19.54
C ARG A 152 -11.59 -7.09 19.16
N GLY A 153 -11.00 -7.89 20.06
CA GLY A 153 -10.95 -9.33 20.01
C GLY A 153 -9.54 -9.90 20.06
N HIS A 154 -9.45 -11.21 20.17
CA HIS A 154 -8.17 -11.91 20.16
C HIS A 154 -7.48 -11.79 18.78
N ASP A 155 -6.17 -11.54 18.74
CA ASP A 155 -5.35 -11.37 17.52
C ASP A 155 -5.92 -10.26 16.60
N VAL A 156 -6.38 -9.13 17.20
CA VAL A 156 -6.92 -8.01 16.43
C VAL A 156 -5.96 -6.83 16.45
N ASP A 157 -5.28 -6.65 15.34
CA ASP A 157 -4.35 -5.56 15.05
C ASP A 157 -4.95 -4.54 14.09
N GLY A 158 -4.41 -3.34 14.09
CA GLY A 158 -4.77 -2.32 13.13
C GLY A 158 -4.35 -2.67 11.70
N ILE A 159 -3.10 -3.08 11.52
CA ILE A 159 -2.58 -3.55 10.24
C ILE A 159 -1.78 -4.83 10.47
N GLN A 160 -2.17 -5.91 9.81
CA GLN A 160 -1.43 -7.16 9.78
C GLN A 160 -0.72 -7.33 8.43
N VAL A 161 0.61 -7.38 8.44
CA VAL A 161 1.41 -7.80 7.30
C VAL A 161 1.82 -9.25 7.54
N LYS A 162 1.07 -10.15 6.94
CA LYS A 162 1.21 -11.60 7.08
C LYS A 162 2.14 -12.18 6.00
N PRO A 163 2.47 -13.48 6.06
CA PRO A 163 3.55 -14.08 5.26
C PRO A 163 3.61 -13.65 3.79
N ASP A 164 4.84 -13.57 3.29
CA ASP A 164 5.19 -13.40 1.88
C ASP A 164 4.68 -12.07 1.29
N SER A 165 4.66 -11.01 2.10
CA SER A 165 4.27 -9.68 1.64
C SER A 165 5.50 -8.76 1.53
N THR A 166 5.59 -7.96 0.46
CA THR A 166 6.79 -7.17 0.17
C THR A 166 6.47 -5.85 -0.53
N ASN A 167 7.42 -4.90 -0.50
CA ASN A 167 7.26 -3.57 -1.10
C ASN A 167 5.99 -2.86 -0.59
N ILE A 168 5.93 -2.65 0.72
CA ILE A 168 4.80 -2.01 1.39
C ILE A 168 5.25 -0.70 2.02
N TRP A 169 4.46 0.34 1.82
CA TRP A 169 4.68 1.63 2.45
C TRP A 169 3.41 2.10 3.16
N ILE A 170 3.50 2.26 4.49
CA ILE A 170 2.46 2.79 5.35
C ILE A 170 2.90 4.18 5.81
N ASP A 171 2.14 5.21 5.46
CA ASP A 171 2.57 6.59 5.65
C ASP A 171 1.48 7.48 6.22
N ARG A 172 1.83 8.34 7.18
CA ARG A 172 0.89 9.31 7.79
C ARG A 172 -0.43 8.68 8.25
N CYS A 173 -0.38 7.47 8.76
CA CYS A 173 -1.53 6.82 9.37
C CYS A 173 -1.57 7.05 10.88
N THR A 174 -2.76 7.11 11.43
CA THR A 174 -2.96 7.08 12.89
C THR A 174 -3.52 5.74 13.27
N LEU A 175 -2.87 5.04 14.20
CA LEU A 175 -3.33 3.76 14.72
C LEU A 175 -3.49 3.85 16.23
N ALA A 176 -4.65 3.43 16.76
CA ALA A 176 -4.93 3.53 18.18
C ALA A 176 -5.91 2.46 18.66
N ASP A 177 -5.79 2.07 19.92
CA ASP A 177 -6.80 1.34 20.68
C ASP A 177 -7.23 0.01 20.05
N TYR A 178 -6.25 -0.83 19.71
CA TYR A 178 -6.44 -2.22 19.29
C TYR A 178 -6.10 -3.17 20.44
N ASP A 179 -6.83 -4.29 20.55
CA ASP A 179 -6.67 -5.22 21.68
C ASP A 179 -5.35 -5.99 21.65
N ASP A 180 -4.78 -6.29 20.48
CA ASP A 180 -3.51 -6.99 20.37
C ASP A 180 -2.38 -6.03 19.97
N GLY A 181 -2.30 -5.61 18.72
CA GLY A 181 -1.24 -4.74 18.25
C GLY A 181 -1.72 -3.67 17.28
N LEU A 182 -0.88 -2.69 17.05
CA LEU A 182 -1.18 -1.62 16.10
C LEU A 182 -0.74 -2.02 14.69
N ILE A 183 0.50 -2.51 14.55
CA ILE A 183 1.03 -3.04 13.28
C ILE A 183 1.81 -4.31 13.61
N ASP A 184 1.39 -5.43 13.02
CA ASP A 184 2.03 -6.73 13.13
C ASP A 184 2.66 -7.13 11.79
N ILE A 185 3.99 -7.29 11.77
CA ILE A 185 4.75 -7.67 10.57
C ILE A 185 5.41 -9.00 10.83
N THR A 186 5.03 -10.04 10.10
CA THR A 186 5.45 -11.40 10.37
C THR A 186 5.95 -12.16 9.13
N ARG A 187 6.76 -13.19 9.41
CA ARG A 187 7.11 -14.32 8.53
C ARG A 187 7.48 -13.94 7.10
N GLN A 188 8.76 -13.78 6.83
CA GLN A 188 9.35 -13.51 5.51
C GLN A 188 8.78 -12.29 4.77
N SER A 189 8.02 -11.43 5.45
CA SER A 189 7.62 -10.14 4.88
C SER A 189 8.78 -9.17 4.94
N THR A 190 9.11 -8.55 3.81
CA THR A 190 10.29 -7.69 3.65
C THR A 190 9.98 -6.41 2.87
N ASP A 191 10.94 -5.51 2.80
CA ASP A 191 10.83 -4.26 2.04
C ASP A 191 9.61 -3.42 2.47
N ILE A 192 9.50 -3.23 3.78
CA ILE A 192 8.39 -2.53 4.41
C ILE A 192 8.90 -1.26 5.08
N THR A 193 8.18 -0.18 4.91
CA THR A 193 8.40 1.07 5.65
C THR A 193 7.10 1.55 6.28
N VAL A 194 7.19 1.91 7.55
CA VAL A 194 6.17 2.68 8.26
C VAL A 194 6.79 4.05 8.56
N SER A 195 6.18 5.12 8.07
CA SER A 195 6.74 6.45 8.21
C SER A 195 5.68 7.47 8.58
N ARG A 196 6.10 8.53 9.30
CA ARG A 196 5.26 9.68 9.68
C ARG A 196 3.91 9.30 10.30
N SER A 197 3.81 8.11 10.89
CA SER A 197 2.58 7.58 11.46
C SER A 197 2.55 7.79 12.98
N PHE A 198 1.37 8.02 13.51
CA PHE A 198 1.13 8.17 14.94
C PHE A 198 0.53 6.89 15.51
N HIS A 199 1.17 6.39 16.56
CA HIS A 199 0.73 5.17 17.25
C HIS A 199 0.40 5.52 18.70
N SER A 200 -0.82 5.18 19.14
CA SER A 200 -1.25 5.38 20.53
C SER A 200 -1.95 4.13 21.05
N SER A 201 -1.42 3.56 22.09
CA SER A 201 -2.06 2.49 22.85
C SER A 201 -2.50 3.03 24.21
N PHE A 202 -3.79 3.05 24.52
CA PHE A 202 -4.34 3.28 25.86
C PHE A 202 -4.76 1.96 26.49
N PRO A 203 -4.61 1.80 27.81
CA PRO A 203 -3.56 1.01 28.44
C PRO A 203 -3.56 -0.41 27.89
N CYS A 204 -2.70 -0.66 26.96
CA CYS A 204 -2.55 -1.97 26.35
C CYS A 204 -1.64 -2.86 27.21
N LYS A 205 -2.01 -4.12 27.35
CA LYS A 205 -1.10 -5.18 27.72
C LYS A 205 -0.18 -5.45 26.52
N SER A 206 0.77 -4.53 26.29
CA SER A 206 1.65 -4.62 25.13
C SER A 206 2.70 -5.70 25.34
N TYR A 207 2.62 -6.73 24.54
CA TYR A 207 3.79 -7.58 24.26
C TYR A 207 4.34 -7.14 22.89
N TYR A 208 5.46 -6.41 22.93
CA TYR A 208 6.25 -6.17 21.74
C TYR A 208 7.05 -7.44 21.43
N TYR A 209 6.80 -8.07 20.30
CA TYR A 209 7.75 -8.98 19.66
C TYR A 209 8.34 -8.25 18.45
N ILE A 210 9.62 -7.92 18.58
CA ILE A 210 10.48 -7.46 17.49
C ILE A 210 11.09 -8.69 16.83
#